data_16b9b1a5a883dbc59b0461f5856c3676
#
_entry.id   16b9b1a5a883dbc59b0461f5856c3676
#
_cell.length_a   1.000
_cell.length_b   1.000
_cell.length_c   1.000
_cell.angle_alpha   90.00
_cell.angle_beta   90.00
_cell.angle_gamma   90.00
#
_symmetry.space_group_name_H-M   'P 1'
#
loop_
_entity.id
_entity.type
_entity.pdbx_description
1 polymer ?
#
loop_
_entity_poly.entity_id
_entity_poly.type
_entity_poly.pdbx_seq_one_letter_code
_entity_poly.pdbx_strand_id
1 'polypeptide(L)'
;MVRTLFALPFIATCLAACAAFADPAAPHAPAPDILVVGDSQAQGVAGALQRRYLRSKDFHVIDKSKIGTGLTSRSTYDWDAVVAELATTEKASVAIVMFGANDRPPVRIKGVVDPGLSEKFSKSYGARVEKIVKSLRDAKINVVWLGDPVVKDPDYTADMQMLNQVMEPVAEKEGAQWVSLWDLGVDPDGSYNAFGKALDGQTKRLRADDGVHFTPTGYDLIAARLDPILKTLTANQPAEAPAPAPAGAKASADVPVPTPALAITQ
;
A
#
# COMPACT_ATOMS: atom_id res chain seq x y z
N MET A 1 39.90 87.98 -16.95
CA MET A 1 39.85 86.71 -16.23
C MET A 1 38.40 86.24 -16.27
N VAL A 2 38.08 85.34 -17.23
CA VAL A 2 36.72 84.78 -17.42
C VAL A 2 36.72 83.40 -16.81
N ARG A 3 35.86 83.12 -15.82
CA ARG A 3 35.66 81.81 -15.22
C ARG A 3 34.49 81.14 -15.94
N THR A 4 34.78 80.06 -16.69
CA THR A 4 33.82 79.25 -17.33
C THR A 4 33.33 78.18 -16.33
N LEU A 5 32.01 78.16 -16.01
CA LEU A 5 31.37 77.08 -15.24
C LEU A 5 30.99 75.97 -16.20
N PHE A 6 31.52 74.76 -15.93
CA PHE A 6 31.03 73.49 -16.58
C PHE A 6 29.88 72.92 -15.75
N ALA A 7 28.73 72.78 -16.39
CA ALA A 7 27.58 72.04 -15.80
C ALA A 7 27.70 70.59 -16.21
N LEU A 8 27.72 69.64 -15.23
CA LEU A 8 27.63 68.20 -15.48
C LEU A 8 26.13 67.79 -15.55
N PRO A 9 25.73 66.94 -16.47
CA PRO A 9 24.37 66.38 -16.46
C PRO A 9 24.29 65.20 -15.50
N PHE A 10 23.25 65.23 -14.66
CA PHE A 10 22.87 64.16 -13.72
C PHE A 10 22.10 63.10 -14.54
N ILE A 11 22.72 61.93 -14.76
CA ILE A 11 22.04 60.78 -15.36
C ILE A 11 21.32 60.02 -14.25
N ALA A 12 19.97 60.13 -14.20
CA ALA A 12 19.10 59.34 -13.33
C ALA A 12 18.93 57.92 -13.91
N THR A 13 19.61 56.94 -13.31
CA THR A 13 19.44 55.53 -13.65
C THR A 13 18.20 54.97 -12.94
N CYS A 14 17.10 54.82 -13.67
CA CYS A 14 15.92 54.08 -13.20
C CYS A 14 16.27 52.59 -13.11
N LEU A 15 16.46 52.06 -11.88
CA LEU A 15 16.44 50.62 -11.62
C LEU A 15 14.98 50.11 -11.71
N ALA A 16 14.62 49.48 -12.79
CA ALA A 16 13.38 48.71 -12.88
C ALA A 16 13.60 47.42 -12.10
N ALA A 17 13.02 47.31 -10.89
CA ALA A 17 12.92 46.05 -10.15
C ALA A 17 11.91 45.14 -10.86
N CYS A 18 12.40 44.16 -11.61
CA CYS A 18 11.57 43.02 -12.07
C CYS A 18 11.18 42.21 -10.82
N ALA A 19 9.95 42.39 -10.32
CA ALA A 19 9.32 41.46 -9.41
C ALA A 19 9.06 40.15 -10.20
N ALA A 20 9.87 39.15 -9.93
CA ALA A 20 9.59 37.78 -10.39
C ALA A 20 8.32 37.32 -9.66
N PHE A 21 7.20 37.34 -10.37
CA PHE A 21 6.01 36.64 -9.92
C PHE A 21 6.38 35.15 -9.92
N ALA A 22 6.47 34.54 -8.74
CA ALA A 22 6.54 33.09 -8.61
C ALA A 22 5.30 32.53 -9.31
N ASP A 23 5.51 31.72 -10.34
CA ASP A 23 4.43 30.96 -10.96
C ASP A 23 3.66 30.19 -9.87
N PRO A 24 2.31 30.25 -9.85
CA PRO A 24 1.55 29.41 -8.95
C PRO A 24 1.97 27.97 -9.24
N ALA A 25 2.46 27.27 -8.23
CA ALA A 25 2.93 25.89 -8.32
C ALA A 25 1.88 25.08 -9.11
N ALA A 26 2.32 24.44 -10.19
CA ALA A 26 1.45 23.58 -10.98
C ALA A 26 0.70 22.62 -10.05
N PRO A 27 -0.57 22.34 -10.27
CA PRO A 27 -1.34 21.43 -9.41
C PRO A 27 -0.57 20.10 -9.35
N HIS A 28 -0.13 19.74 -8.14
CA HIS A 28 0.52 18.45 -7.91
C HIS A 28 -0.44 17.34 -8.40
N ALA A 29 0.08 16.42 -9.19
CA ALA A 29 -0.67 15.21 -9.54
C ALA A 29 -1.16 14.55 -8.24
N PRO A 30 -2.36 13.95 -8.23
CA PRO A 30 -2.87 13.25 -7.05
C PRO A 30 -1.87 12.17 -6.63
N ALA A 31 -1.72 11.99 -5.31
CA ALA A 31 -0.83 10.98 -4.77
C ALA A 31 -1.25 9.58 -5.29
N PRO A 32 -0.30 8.73 -5.69
CA PRO A 32 -0.62 7.37 -6.14
C PRO A 32 -1.32 6.56 -5.05
N ASP A 33 -2.32 5.77 -5.45
CA ASP A 33 -3.03 4.85 -4.57
C ASP A 33 -2.24 3.57 -4.36
N ILE A 34 -2.10 3.16 -3.10
CA ILE A 34 -1.52 1.89 -2.66
C ILE A 34 -2.64 1.04 -2.07
N LEU A 35 -3.00 -0.03 -2.76
CA LEU A 35 -3.97 -1.00 -2.29
C LEU A 35 -3.29 -2.02 -1.37
N VAL A 36 -3.85 -2.29 -0.20
CA VAL A 36 -3.37 -3.34 0.70
C VAL A 36 -4.44 -4.41 0.84
N VAL A 37 -4.11 -5.65 0.50
CA VAL A 37 -5.00 -6.82 0.59
C VAL A 37 -4.33 -7.95 1.37
N GLY A 38 -5.13 -8.68 2.13
CA GLY A 38 -4.66 -9.80 2.93
C GLY A 38 -5.40 -9.95 4.25
N ASP A 39 -4.75 -10.60 5.19
CA ASP A 39 -5.30 -10.91 6.50
C ASP A 39 -4.99 -9.82 7.56
N SER A 40 -4.96 -10.19 8.84
CA SER A 40 -4.63 -9.28 9.95
C SER A 40 -3.20 -8.73 9.89
N GLN A 41 -2.25 -9.47 9.31
CA GLN A 41 -0.89 -8.98 9.11
C GLN A 41 -0.87 -7.86 8.07
N ALA A 42 -1.59 -8.03 6.95
CA ALA A 42 -1.76 -6.99 5.94
C ALA A 42 -2.41 -5.72 6.54
N GLN A 43 -3.39 -5.87 7.45
CA GLN A 43 -3.98 -4.74 8.15
C GLN A 43 -2.95 -3.95 8.96
N GLY A 44 -2.06 -4.65 9.67
CA GLY A 44 -0.97 -4.01 10.42
C GLY A 44 -0.04 -3.21 9.51
N VAL A 45 0.27 -3.76 8.32
CA VAL A 45 1.08 -3.08 7.28
C VAL A 45 0.34 -1.84 6.76
N ALA A 46 -0.95 -1.96 6.43
CA ALA A 46 -1.76 -0.83 5.98
C ALA A 46 -1.76 0.32 7.00
N GLY A 47 -1.98 0.00 8.28
CA GLY A 47 -1.96 0.99 9.36
C GLY A 47 -0.59 1.68 9.52
N ALA A 48 0.52 0.96 9.32
CA ALA A 48 1.86 1.54 9.38
C ALA A 48 2.14 2.47 8.18
N LEU A 49 1.74 2.07 6.97
CA LEU A 49 1.86 2.91 5.78
C LEU A 49 1.00 4.18 5.88
N GLN A 50 -0.24 4.06 6.38
CA GLN A 50 -1.12 5.20 6.63
C GLN A 50 -0.47 6.19 7.60
N ARG A 51 0.12 5.71 8.72
CA ARG A 51 0.85 6.57 9.66
C ARG A 51 2.06 7.24 9.01
N ARG A 52 2.83 6.47 8.20
CA ARG A 52 4.02 6.95 7.52
C ARG A 52 3.72 8.10 6.55
N TYR A 53 2.65 7.99 5.77
CA TYR A 53 2.31 8.95 4.73
C TYR A 53 1.28 10.00 5.14
N LEU A 54 0.81 9.97 6.38
CA LEU A 54 -0.20 10.91 6.88
C LEU A 54 0.19 12.39 6.67
N ARG A 55 1.47 12.72 6.85
CA ARG A 55 2.00 14.09 6.74
C ARG A 55 2.59 14.40 5.37
N SER A 56 3.37 13.49 4.80
CA SER A 56 4.03 13.70 3.51
C SER A 56 3.02 13.67 2.36
N LYS A 57 1.97 12.86 2.50
CA LYS A 57 0.96 12.62 1.46
C LYS A 57 1.55 12.10 0.15
N ASP A 58 2.70 11.45 0.23
CA ASP A 58 3.36 10.85 -0.95
C ASP A 58 2.51 9.77 -1.58
N PHE A 59 1.70 9.07 -0.77
CA PHE A 59 0.80 8.00 -1.18
C PHE A 59 -0.52 8.08 -0.42
N HIS A 60 -1.59 7.64 -1.11
CA HIS A 60 -2.87 7.33 -0.47
C HIS A 60 -2.99 5.82 -0.29
N VAL A 61 -3.26 5.35 0.95
CA VAL A 61 -3.26 3.93 1.30
C VAL A 61 -4.70 3.45 1.50
N ILE A 62 -5.12 2.53 0.63
CA ILE A 62 -6.45 1.91 0.61
C ILE A 62 -6.34 0.54 1.29
N ASP A 63 -6.85 0.43 2.50
CA ASP A 63 -6.88 -0.82 3.26
C ASP A 63 -8.13 -1.65 2.90
N LYS A 64 -7.91 -2.80 2.27
CA LYS A 64 -8.93 -3.81 1.97
C LYS A 64 -8.60 -5.15 2.63
N SER A 65 -7.78 -5.14 3.67
CA SER A 65 -7.48 -6.32 4.47
C SER A 65 -8.72 -6.83 5.23
N LYS A 66 -8.71 -8.12 5.56
CA LYS A 66 -9.78 -8.75 6.34
C LYS A 66 -9.21 -9.74 7.36
N ILE A 67 -9.34 -9.38 8.63
CA ILE A 67 -8.86 -10.17 9.77
C ILE A 67 -9.45 -11.59 9.74
N GLY A 68 -8.63 -12.58 10.10
CA GLY A 68 -9.07 -13.98 10.27
C GLY A 68 -9.41 -14.69 8.96
N THR A 69 -9.01 -14.14 7.82
CA THR A 69 -9.18 -14.78 6.51
C THR A 69 -7.85 -15.25 5.95
N GLY A 70 -7.91 -16.11 4.94
CA GLY A 70 -6.75 -16.65 4.25
C GLY A 70 -7.12 -17.21 2.89
N LEU A 71 -6.15 -17.73 2.17
CA LEU A 71 -6.37 -18.30 0.84
C LEU A 71 -6.97 -19.73 0.89
N THR A 72 -6.86 -20.43 2.01
CA THR A 72 -7.41 -21.80 2.15
C THR A 72 -8.91 -21.81 2.43
N SER A 73 -9.50 -20.74 2.95
CA SER A 73 -10.87 -20.68 3.46
C SER A 73 -11.87 -20.03 2.49
N ARG A 74 -11.96 -20.53 1.24
CA ARG A 74 -12.88 -19.98 0.21
C ARG A 74 -14.34 -19.89 0.63
N SER A 75 -14.83 -20.85 1.38
CA SER A 75 -16.21 -20.86 1.84
C SER A 75 -16.55 -19.73 2.81
N THR A 76 -15.53 -19.18 3.48
CA THR A 76 -15.68 -18.09 4.43
C THR A 76 -15.46 -16.73 3.77
N TYR A 77 -14.44 -16.66 2.89
CA TYR A 77 -14.10 -15.44 2.16
C TYR A 77 -13.29 -15.79 0.89
N ASP A 78 -13.85 -15.49 -0.28
CA ASP A 78 -13.20 -15.81 -1.55
C ASP A 78 -12.29 -14.66 -2.05
N TRP A 79 -11.04 -14.69 -1.61
CA TRP A 79 -10.05 -13.71 -2.02
C TRP A 79 -9.80 -13.65 -3.52
N ASP A 80 -9.97 -14.77 -4.26
CA ASP A 80 -9.83 -14.77 -5.71
C ASP A 80 -10.87 -13.86 -6.38
N ALA A 81 -12.13 -13.91 -5.90
CA ALA A 81 -13.19 -13.06 -6.41
C ALA A 81 -13.02 -11.59 -5.95
N VAL A 82 -12.69 -11.41 -4.68
CA VAL A 82 -12.50 -10.07 -4.10
C VAL A 82 -11.36 -9.32 -4.77
N VAL A 83 -10.19 -9.96 -4.96
CA VAL A 83 -9.05 -9.29 -5.61
C VAL A 83 -9.35 -9.00 -7.09
N ALA A 84 -10.05 -9.88 -7.79
CA ALA A 84 -10.48 -9.64 -9.17
C ALA A 84 -11.41 -8.42 -9.27
N GLU A 85 -12.33 -8.24 -8.31
CA GLU A 85 -13.18 -7.06 -8.23
C GLU A 85 -12.37 -5.81 -7.90
N LEU A 86 -11.53 -5.86 -6.85
CA LEU A 86 -10.69 -4.73 -6.45
C LEU A 86 -9.74 -4.28 -7.56
N ALA A 87 -9.20 -5.21 -8.35
CA ALA A 87 -8.34 -4.89 -9.49
C ALA A 87 -9.05 -4.04 -10.57
N THR A 88 -10.37 -4.11 -10.66
CA THR A 88 -11.17 -3.33 -11.62
C THR A 88 -11.76 -2.07 -11.03
N THR A 89 -12.04 -2.05 -9.73
CA THR A 89 -12.71 -0.94 -9.05
C THR A 89 -11.74 0.06 -8.42
N GLU A 90 -10.61 -0.44 -7.91
CA GLU A 90 -9.58 0.42 -7.29
C GLU A 90 -8.49 0.75 -8.31
N LYS A 91 -8.29 2.03 -8.57
CA LYS A 91 -7.27 2.52 -9.51
C LYS A 91 -5.90 2.63 -8.84
N ALA A 92 -5.46 1.53 -8.21
CA ALA A 92 -4.21 1.53 -7.47
C ALA A 92 -3.00 1.44 -8.40
N SER A 93 -1.93 2.14 -8.04
CA SER A 93 -0.63 2.06 -8.71
C SER A 93 0.14 0.80 -8.30
N VAL A 94 0.01 0.43 -7.02
CA VAL A 94 0.68 -0.73 -6.42
C VAL A 94 -0.30 -1.44 -5.49
N ALA A 95 -0.32 -2.77 -5.52
CA ALA A 95 -0.97 -3.61 -4.52
C ALA A 95 0.08 -4.26 -3.63
N ILE A 96 -0.07 -4.14 -2.32
CA ILE A 96 0.68 -4.89 -1.31
C ILE A 96 -0.20 -6.05 -0.88
N VAL A 97 0.33 -7.27 -1.02
CA VAL A 97 -0.38 -8.51 -0.73
C VAL A 97 0.33 -9.25 0.39
N MET A 98 -0.42 -9.71 1.40
CA MET A 98 0.13 -10.52 2.50
C MET A 98 -0.90 -11.52 2.99
N PHE A 99 -0.59 -12.81 2.85
CA PHE A 99 -1.37 -13.96 3.31
C PHE A 99 -0.44 -15.02 3.89
N GLY A 100 -0.99 -15.87 4.75
CA GLY A 100 -0.29 -17.01 5.29
C GLY A 100 -0.65 -17.28 6.75
N ALA A 101 -0.77 -16.22 7.56
CA ALA A 101 -1.01 -16.36 8.99
C ALA A 101 -2.26 -17.19 9.37
N ASN A 102 -3.22 -17.35 8.48
CA ASN A 102 -4.42 -18.16 8.69
C ASN A 102 -4.48 -19.43 7.79
N ASP A 103 -3.40 -19.71 7.05
CA ASP A 103 -3.39 -20.72 6.00
C ASP A 103 -2.52 -21.95 6.35
N ARG A 104 -2.42 -22.28 7.64
CA ARG A 104 -1.59 -23.41 8.09
C ARG A 104 -1.88 -24.67 7.28
N PRO A 105 -0.85 -25.27 6.63
CA PRO A 105 -1.05 -26.44 5.76
C PRO A 105 -1.49 -27.66 6.59
N PRO A 106 -2.60 -28.33 6.25
CA PRO A 106 -3.03 -29.55 6.92
C PRO A 106 -2.25 -30.77 6.41
N VAL A 107 -0.95 -30.67 6.36
CA VAL A 107 -0.07 -31.65 5.70
C VAL A 107 0.56 -32.65 6.67
N ARG A 108 0.24 -32.57 7.97
CA ARG A 108 0.79 -33.47 8.98
C ARG A 108 -0.20 -34.55 9.39
N ILE A 109 0.25 -35.78 9.38
CA ILE A 109 -0.44 -36.93 9.97
C ILE A 109 0.32 -37.35 11.23
N LYS A 110 -0.30 -37.27 12.39
CA LYS A 110 0.33 -37.57 13.69
C LYS A 110 1.65 -36.79 13.91
N GLY A 111 1.67 -35.52 13.49
CA GLY A 111 2.85 -34.66 13.63
C GLY A 111 3.93 -34.81 12.55
N VAL A 112 3.81 -35.80 11.67
CA VAL A 112 4.76 -36.04 10.57
C VAL A 112 4.22 -35.43 9.27
N VAL A 113 5.09 -34.73 8.53
CA VAL A 113 4.73 -34.18 7.20
C VAL A 113 4.46 -35.31 6.23
N ASP A 114 3.27 -35.35 5.64
CA ASP A 114 2.92 -36.26 4.56
C ASP A 114 3.29 -35.64 3.20
N PRO A 115 4.22 -36.23 2.43
CA PRO A 115 4.66 -35.64 1.16
C PRO A 115 3.55 -35.48 0.12
N GLY A 116 2.61 -36.43 0.06
CA GLY A 116 1.51 -36.39 -0.91
C GLY A 116 0.49 -35.29 -0.58
N LEU A 117 0.17 -35.08 0.71
CA LEU A 117 -0.64 -33.96 1.16
C LEU A 117 0.08 -32.62 0.95
N SER A 118 1.38 -32.59 1.21
CA SER A 118 2.24 -31.42 1.01
C SER A 118 2.24 -30.99 -0.47
N GLU A 119 2.46 -31.92 -1.41
CA GLU A 119 2.43 -31.61 -2.84
C GLU A 119 1.06 -31.12 -3.30
N LYS A 120 -0.01 -31.80 -2.90
CA LYS A 120 -1.39 -31.40 -3.21
C LYS A 120 -1.72 -30.00 -2.68
N PHE A 121 -1.31 -29.72 -1.44
CA PHE A 121 -1.51 -28.41 -0.82
C PHE A 121 -0.73 -27.35 -1.59
N SER A 122 0.58 -27.55 -1.82
CA SER A 122 1.46 -26.60 -2.51
C SER A 122 0.92 -26.24 -3.90
N LYS A 123 0.48 -27.25 -4.68
CA LYS A 123 -0.13 -27.02 -5.99
C LYS A 123 -1.42 -26.19 -5.90
N SER A 124 -2.30 -26.52 -4.97
CA SER A 124 -3.56 -25.80 -4.78
C SER A 124 -3.34 -24.38 -4.29
N TYR A 125 -2.45 -24.18 -3.33
CA TYR A 125 -2.13 -22.87 -2.75
C TYR A 125 -1.43 -21.98 -3.77
N GLY A 126 -0.42 -22.51 -4.47
CA GLY A 126 0.28 -21.80 -5.53
C GLY A 126 -0.64 -21.32 -6.65
N ALA A 127 -1.62 -22.15 -7.05
CA ALA A 127 -2.61 -21.74 -8.06
C ALA A 127 -3.45 -20.51 -7.60
N ARG A 128 -3.66 -20.33 -6.31
CA ARG A 128 -4.36 -19.14 -5.77
C ARG A 128 -3.45 -17.91 -5.75
N VAL A 129 -2.18 -18.08 -5.36
CA VAL A 129 -1.17 -17.02 -5.46
C VAL A 129 -1.07 -16.53 -6.90
N GLU A 130 -0.93 -17.45 -7.86
CA GLU A 130 -0.91 -17.14 -9.29
C GLU A 130 -2.12 -16.31 -9.71
N LYS A 131 -3.31 -16.75 -9.35
CA LYS A 131 -4.55 -16.09 -9.74
C LYS A 131 -4.65 -14.66 -9.19
N ILE A 132 -4.27 -14.45 -7.93
CA ILE A 132 -4.26 -13.11 -7.31
C ILE A 132 -3.29 -12.19 -8.03
N VAL A 133 -2.04 -12.63 -8.23
CA VAL A 133 -1.03 -11.79 -8.91
C VAL A 133 -1.47 -11.47 -10.32
N LYS A 134 -1.95 -12.46 -11.10
CA LYS A 134 -2.43 -12.23 -12.47
C LYS A 134 -3.59 -11.24 -12.52
N SER A 135 -4.59 -11.35 -11.64
CA SER A 135 -5.72 -10.41 -11.60
C SER A 135 -5.26 -8.96 -11.43
N LEU A 136 -4.30 -8.72 -10.55
CA LEU A 136 -3.73 -7.38 -10.31
C LEU A 136 -2.86 -6.92 -11.49
N ARG A 137 -1.99 -7.80 -12.01
CA ARG A 137 -1.09 -7.48 -13.13
C ARG A 137 -1.83 -7.22 -14.45
N ASP A 138 -2.90 -7.95 -14.73
CA ASP A 138 -3.75 -7.74 -15.91
C ASP A 138 -4.41 -6.36 -15.86
N ALA A 139 -4.75 -5.87 -14.67
CA ALA A 139 -5.24 -4.51 -14.41
C ALA A 139 -4.12 -3.44 -14.38
N LYS A 140 -2.87 -3.80 -14.71
CA LYS A 140 -1.68 -2.90 -14.71
C LYS A 140 -1.28 -2.39 -13.33
N ILE A 141 -1.71 -3.03 -12.28
CA ILE A 141 -1.30 -2.75 -10.91
C ILE A 141 0.03 -3.47 -10.65
N ASN A 142 1.04 -2.77 -10.15
CA ASN A 142 2.27 -3.40 -9.68
C ASN A 142 1.99 -4.18 -8.40
N VAL A 143 2.60 -5.35 -8.23
CA VAL A 143 2.35 -6.21 -7.07
C VAL A 143 3.62 -6.34 -6.23
N VAL A 144 3.49 -6.09 -4.93
CA VAL A 144 4.48 -6.41 -3.91
C VAL A 144 3.88 -7.48 -3.00
N TRP A 145 4.47 -8.67 -2.98
CA TRP A 145 4.03 -9.76 -2.12
C TRP A 145 4.95 -9.86 -0.90
N LEU A 146 4.38 -9.77 0.29
CA LEU A 146 5.12 -9.90 1.54
C LEU A 146 5.13 -11.36 2.00
N GLY A 147 6.32 -11.90 2.27
CA GLY A 147 6.46 -13.21 2.87
C GLY A 147 6.10 -13.21 4.36
N ASP A 148 5.70 -14.37 4.86
CA ASP A 148 5.44 -14.58 6.27
C ASP A 148 6.73 -14.50 7.10
N PRO A 149 6.68 -13.92 8.31
CA PRO A 149 7.81 -13.85 9.22
C PRO A 149 7.98 -15.12 10.05
N VAL A 150 9.14 -15.28 10.69
CA VAL A 150 9.31 -16.22 11.80
C VAL A 150 8.33 -15.87 12.91
N VAL A 151 7.69 -16.88 13.54
CA VAL A 151 6.74 -16.71 14.64
C VAL A 151 7.22 -17.45 15.88
N LYS A 152 6.61 -17.20 17.05
CA LYS A 152 7.07 -17.73 18.33
C LYS A 152 6.98 -19.26 18.43
N ASP A 153 5.97 -19.87 17.85
CA ASP A 153 5.75 -21.30 17.82
C ASP A 153 6.60 -21.93 16.70
N PRO A 154 7.51 -22.89 17.01
CA PRO A 154 8.40 -23.48 16.01
C PRO A 154 7.67 -24.27 14.90
N ASP A 155 6.60 -24.99 15.25
CA ASP A 155 5.80 -25.73 14.26
C ASP A 155 5.06 -24.76 13.33
N TYR A 156 4.60 -23.65 13.88
CA TYR A 156 3.99 -22.61 13.09
C TYR A 156 5.02 -21.89 12.19
N THR A 157 6.23 -21.67 12.70
CA THR A 157 7.35 -21.15 11.87
C THR A 157 7.66 -22.07 10.70
N ALA A 158 7.67 -23.41 10.92
CA ALA A 158 7.87 -24.39 9.84
C ALA A 158 6.73 -24.33 8.81
N ASP A 159 5.47 -24.09 9.23
CA ASP A 159 4.34 -23.87 8.32
C ASP A 159 4.51 -22.58 7.51
N MET A 160 4.94 -21.47 8.14
CA MET A 160 5.23 -20.20 7.45
C MET A 160 6.35 -20.35 6.43
N GLN A 161 7.41 -21.10 6.77
CA GLN A 161 8.50 -21.38 5.85
C GLN A 161 8.00 -22.16 4.62
N MET A 162 7.17 -23.18 4.84
CA MET A 162 6.57 -23.94 3.76
C MET A 162 5.68 -23.07 2.85
N LEU A 163 4.87 -22.19 3.43
CA LEU A 163 4.06 -21.24 2.67
C LEU A 163 4.92 -20.29 1.84
N ASN A 164 5.98 -19.71 2.42
CA ASN A 164 6.91 -18.85 1.69
C ASN A 164 7.56 -19.58 0.51
N GLN A 165 7.99 -20.84 0.69
CA GLN A 165 8.56 -21.67 -0.39
C GLN A 165 7.59 -21.93 -1.54
N VAL A 166 6.27 -21.88 -1.29
CA VAL A 166 5.24 -21.98 -2.32
C VAL A 166 4.95 -20.62 -2.94
N MET A 167 4.81 -19.57 -2.12
CA MET A 167 4.36 -18.25 -2.57
C MET A 167 5.43 -17.54 -3.39
N GLU A 168 6.67 -17.50 -2.91
CA GLU A 168 7.76 -16.73 -3.52
C GLU A 168 7.95 -17.05 -5.00
N PRO A 169 8.24 -18.31 -5.41
CA PRO A 169 8.53 -18.62 -6.82
C PRO A 169 7.31 -18.40 -7.74
N VAL A 170 6.09 -18.57 -7.22
CA VAL A 170 4.87 -18.35 -8.00
C VAL A 170 4.61 -16.85 -8.16
N ALA A 171 4.72 -16.08 -7.07
CA ALA A 171 4.50 -14.65 -7.12
C ALA A 171 5.50 -13.94 -8.05
N GLU A 172 6.78 -14.28 -7.95
CA GLU A 172 7.83 -13.71 -8.81
C GLU A 172 7.64 -14.10 -10.29
N LYS A 173 7.31 -15.36 -10.58
CA LYS A 173 7.02 -15.85 -11.93
C LYS A 173 5.89 -15.04 -12.60
N GLU A 174 4.88 -14.65 -11.83
CA GLU A 174 3.73 -13.87 -12.31
C GLU A 174 4.00 -12.34 -12.26
N GLY A 175 5.23 -11.92 -11.93
CA GLY A 175 5.68 -10.52 -11.99
C GLY A 175 5.40 -9.70 -10.74
N ALA A 176 5.19 -10.32 -9.60
CA ALA A 176 5.21 -9.64 -8.31
C ALA A 176 6.65 -9.47 -7.82
N GLN A 177 6.90 -8.38 -7.10
CA GLN A 177 8.12 -8.21 -6.32
C GLN A 177 7.95 -8.88 -4.96
N TRP A 178 8.75 -9.91 -4.68
CA TRP A 178 8.78 -10.54 -3.36
C TRP A 178 9.56 -9.72 -2.35
N VAL A 179 9.03 -9.59 -1.13
CA VAL A 179 9.71 -8.95 0.00
C VAL A 179 9.66 -9.87 1.20
N SER A 180 10.78 -10.48 1.52
CA SER A 180 10.91 -11.33 2.70
C SER A 180 10.80 -10.51 3.99
N LEU A 181 10.09 -11.06 4.97
CA LEU A 181 10.03 -10.54 6.34
C LEU A 181 10.72 -11.51 7.33
N TRP A 182 11.42 -12.53 6.82
CA TRP A 182 12.00 -13.62 7.60
C TRP A 182 13.08 -13.18 8.58
N ASP A 183 13.71 -12.05 8.32
CA ASP A 183 14.76 -11.44 9.14
C ASP A 183 14.24 -10.46 10.22
N LEU A 184 12.91 -10.25 10.29
CA LEU A 184 12.32 -9.31 11.25
C LEU A 184 11.85 -9.99 12.53
N GLY A 185 12.36 -9.53 13.68
CA GLY A 185 12.03 -10.09 14.98
C GLY A 185 12.68 -11.46 15.20
N VAL A 186 13.95 -11.56 14.82
CA VAL A 186 14.79 -12.76 15.02
C VAL A 186 16.15 -12.39 15.62
N ASP A 187 16.77 -13.34 16.30
CA ASP A 187 18.15 -13.30 16.73
C ASP A 187 19.12 -13.62 15.58
N PRO A 188 20.44 -13.41 15.74
CA PRO A 188 21.44 -13.72 14.71
C PRO A 188 21.46 -15.17 14.24
N ASP A 189 20.98 -16.10 15.04
CA ASP A 189 20.83 -17.51 14.69
C ASP A 189 19.52 -17.83 13.93
N GLY A 190 18.68 -16.81 13.70
CA GLY A 190 17.39 -16.95 13.02
C GLY A 190 16.22 -17.36 13.93
N SER A 191 16.45 -17.54 15.23
CA SER A 191 15.39 -17.86 16.18
C SER A 191 14.50 -16.65 16.47
N TYR A 192 13.24 -16.90 16.81
CA TYR A 192 12.28 -15.84 17.13
C TYR A 192 12.75 -14.97 18.29
N ASN A 193 12.71 -13.65 18.10
CA ASN A 193 12.88 -12.66 19.15
C ASN A 193 11.77 -11.61 19.09
N ALA A 194 11.12 -11.38 20.24
CA ALA A 194 10.09 -10.36 20.34
C ALA A 194 10.64 -8.93 20.31
N PHE A 195 11.94 -8.75 20.49
CA PHE A 195 12.60 -7.44 20.57
C PHE A 195 13.64 -7.29 19.45
N GLY A 196 13.86 -6.07 19.02
CA GLY A 196 14.85 -5.76 17.99
C GLY A 196 15.05 -4.25 17.84
N LYS A 197 15.91 -3.85 16.90
CA LYS A 197 16.19 -2.45 16.62
C LYS A 197 15.01 -1.81 15.89
N ALA A 198 14.43 -0.77 16.48
CA ALA A 198 13.44 0.11 15.83
C ALA A 198 14.12 1.15 14.93
N LEU A 199 13.34 1.93 14.20
CA LEU A 199 13.83 2.97 13.26
C LEU A 199 14.72 4.03 13.93
N ASP A 200 14.53 4.28 15.22
CA ASP A 200 15.34 5.21 16.01
C ASP A 200 16.62 4.55 16.58
N GLY A 201 16.93 3.31 16.21
CA GLY A 201 18.07 2.54 16.68
C GLY A 201 17.95 1.97 18.09
N GLN A 202 16.87 2.28 18.82
CA GLN A 202 16.65 1.72 20.15
C GLN A 202 16.11 0.29 20.04
N THR A 203 16.45 -0.54 21.01
CA THR A 203 15.83 -1.87 21.13
C THR A 203 14.44 -1.72 21.69
N LYS A 204 13.44 -2.15 20.93
CA LYS A 204 12.03 -2.09 21.28
C LYS A 204 11.35 -3.42 21.02
N ARG A 205 10.18 -3.59 21.59
CA ARG A 205 9.35 -4.74 21.29
C ARG A 205 8.77 -4.60 19.88
N LEU A 206 9.08 -5.56 19.02
CA LEU A 206 8.66 -5.62 17.62
C LEU A 206 7.49 -6.58 17.41
N ARG A 207 7.36 -7.62 18.26
CA ARG A 207 6.33 -8.66 18.13
C ARG A 207 5.32 -8.56 19.27
N ALA A 208 4.05 -8.76 18.93
CA ALA A 208 2.93 -8.78 19.88
C ALA A 208 3.03 -9.98 20.84
N ASP A 209 2.18 -9.99 21.88
CA ASP A 209 2.20 -11.05 22.91
C ASP A 209 1.78 -12.41 22.36
N ASP A 210 1.00 -12.45 21.30
CA ASP A 210 0.56 -13.68 20.63
C ASP A 210 1.71 -14.39 19.90
N GLY A 211 2.86 -13.71 19.71
CA GLY A 211 4.02 -14.24 19.00
C GLY A 211 3.86 -14.37 17.50
N VAL A 212 2.76 -13.88 16.93
CA VAL A 212 2.43 -13.94 15.49
C VAL A 212 2.45 -12.56 14.86
N HIS A 213 1.72 -11.60 15.44
CA HIS A 213 1.63 -10.24 14.92
C HIS A 213 2.84 -9.40 15.30
N PHE A 214 3.06 -8.34 14.55
CA PHE A 214 3.99 -7.27 14.94
C PHE A 214 3.28 -6.25 15.83
N THR A 215 4.05 -5.53 16.64
CA THR A 215 3.60 -4.29 17.29
C THR A 215 3.55 -3.16 16.25
N PRO A 216 2.93 -2.01 16.57
CA PRO A 216 3.04 -0.83 15.68
C PRO A 216 4.49 -0.50 15.29
N THR A 217 5.45 -0.61 16.22
CA THR A 217 6.88 -0.42 15.96
C THR A 217 7.43 -1.43 14.95
N GLY A 218 7.03 -2.70 15.05
CA GLY A 218 7.44 -3.73 14.09
C GLY A 218 6.86 -3.50 12.70
N TYR A 219 5.59 -3.13 12.60
CA TYR A 219 4.98 -2.76 11.32
C TYR A 219 5.59 -1.50 10.71
N ASP A 220 6.05 -0.54 11.53
CA ASP A 220 6.75 0.65 11.02
C ASP A 220 8.09 0.29 10.35
N LEU A 221 8.77 -0.78 10.78
CA LEU A 221 9.96 -1.31 10.09
C LEU A 221 9.58 -1.88 8.70
N ILE A 222 8.46 -2.60 8.60
CA ILE A 222 7.96 -3.11 7.33
C ILE A 222 7.61 -1.95 6.40
N ALA A 223 6.90 -0.95 6.88
CA ALA A 223 6.57 0.25 6.10
C ALA A 223 7.83 1.00 5.63
N ALA A 224 8.88 1.07 6.46
CA ALA A 224 10.15 1.67 6.06
C ALA A 224 10.88 0.85 4.98
N ARG A 225 10.82 -0.49 5.04
CA ARG A 225 11.36 -1.39 4.00
C ARG A 225 10.63 -1.22 2.67
N LEU A 226 9.33 -1.00 2.71
CA LEU A 226 8.49 -0.81 1.52
C LEU A 226 8.66 0.56 0.86
N ASP A 227 9.01 1.60 1.60
CA ASP A 227 9.07 2.99 1.10
C ASP A 227 9.89 3.17 -0.20
N PRO A 228 11.15 2.72 -0.30
CA PRO A 228 11.93 2.84 -1.54
C PRO A 228 11.34 2.02 -2.69
N ILE A 229 10.73 0.88 -2.40
CA ILE A 229 10.08 0.01 -3.40
C ILE A 229 8.88 0.73 -3.99
N LEU A 230 8.01 1.26 -3.14
CA LEU A 230 6.81 1.99 -3.56
C LEU A 230 7.17 3.21 -4.41
N LYS A 231 8.17 4.00 -3.99
CA LYS A 231 8.66 5.15 -4.76
C LYS A 231 9.18 4.75 -6.15
N THR A 232 9.90 3.64 -6.24
CA THR A 232 10.41 3.13 -7.52
C THR A 232 9.29 2.66 -8.44
N LEU A 233 8.34 1.88 -7.92
CA LEU A 233 7.25 1.32 -8.70
C LEU A 233 6.27 2.38 -9.20
N THR A 234 6.04 3.44 -8.44
CA THR A 234 5.14 4.53 -8.83
C THR A 234 5.81 5.56 -9.75
N ALA A 235 7.12 5.81 -9.61
CA ALA A 235 7.85 6.70 -10.51
C ALA A 235 7.91 6.19 -11.96
N ASN A 236 7.82 4.88 -12.16
CA ASN A 236 7.90 4.23 -13.47
C ASN A 236 6.52 4.06 -14.14
N GLN A 237 5.43 4.51 -13.51
CA GLN A 237 4.11 4.49 -14.15
C GLN A 237 3.93 5.74 -15.00
N PRO A 238 3.42 5.63 -16.25
CA PRO A 238 3.00 6.80 -17.00
C PRO A 238 1.96 7.58 -16.18
N ALA A 239 2.12 8.89 -16.07
CA ALA A 239 1.11 9.73 -15.45
C ALA A 239 -0.25 9.46 -16.11
N GLU A 240 -1.23 8.95 -15.39
CA GLU A 240 -2.58 8.78 -15.90
C GLU A 240 -3.10 10.16 -16.29
N ALA A 241 -3.53 10.29 -17.55
CA ALA A 241 -4.12 11.55 -18.02
C ALA A 241 -5.28 11.93 -17.09
N PRO A 242 -5.41 13.19 -16.66
CA PRO A 242 -6.50 13.61 -15.77
C PRO A 242 -7.82 13.16 -16.36
N ALA A 243 -8.65 12.50 -15.55
CA ALA A 243 -9.98 12.07 -15.96
C ALA A 243 -10.73 13.27 -16.58
N PRO A 244 -11.40 13.12 -17.74
CA PRO A 244 -12.16 14.21 -18.32
C PRO A 244 -13.14 14.73 -17.27
N ALA A 245 -13.14 16.06 -17.06
CA ALA A 245 -14.05 16.71 -16.16
C ALA A 245 -15.50 16.24 -16.48
N PRO A 246 -16.35 15.98 -15.48
CA PRO A 246 -17.71 15.55 -15.72
C PRO A 246 -18.38 16.55 -16.66
N ALA A 247 -18.82 16.07 -17.83
CA ALA A 247 -19.51 16.88 -18.83
C ALA A 247 -20.66 17.59 -18.16
N GLY A 248 -20.67 18.93 -18.26
CA GLY A 248 -21.47 19.88 -17.54
C GLY A 248 -22.86 19.42 -17.14
N ALA A 249 -23.15 19.55 -15.87
CA ALA A 249 -24.52 19.59 -15.40
C ALA A 249 -25.25 20.69 -16.14
N LYS A 250 -26.15 20.31 -17.05
CA LYS A 250 -27.11 21.27 -17.69
C LYS A 250 -27.85 21.95 -16.54
N ALA A 251 -27.77 23.28 -16.53
CA ALA A 251 -28.56 24.09 -15.64
C ALA A 251 -30.04 23.67 -15.79
N SER A 252 -30.58 23.16 -14.70
CA SER A 252 -32.01 22.86 -14.60
C SER A 252 -32.75 24.18 -14.65
N ALA A 253 -33.51 24.36 -15.70
CA ALA A 253 -34.39 25.50 -15.89
C ALA A 253 -35.45 25.56 -14.76
N ASP A 254 -35.76 26.78 -14.37
CA ASP A 254 -36.80 27.26 -13.48
C ASP A 254 -37.99 26.30 -13.27
N VAL A 255 -38.16 25.86 -12.03
CA VAL A 255 -39.43 25.32 -11.55
C VAL A 255 -40.17 26.49 -10.88
N PRO A 256 -41.36 26.90 -11.35
CA PRO A 256 -42.11 27.96 -10.70
C PRO A 256 -42.64 27.50 -9.35
N VAL A 257 -42.40 28.33 -8.33
CA VAL A 257 -42.90 28.14 -6.94
C VAL A 257 -44.43 28.34 -6.96
N PRO A 258 -45.25 27.38 -6.45
CA PRO A 258 -46.67 27.59 -6.30
C PRO A 258 -46.98 28.54 -5.15
N THR A 259 -47.78 29.58 -5.42
CA THR A 259 -48.31 30.55 -4.46
C THR A 259 -49.27 29.83 -3.49
N PRO A 260 -49.17 30.04 -2.19
CA PRO A 260 -50.13 29.46 -1.23
C PRO A 260 -51.50 30.18 -1.32
N ALA A 261 -52.54 29.39 -1.57
CA ALA A 261 -53.92 29.87 -1.51
C ALA A 261 -54.35 30.10 -0.04
N LEU A 262 -54.83 31.30 0.23
CA LEU A 262 -55.48 31.68 1.49
C LEU A 262 -56.81 30.90 1.62
N ALA A 263 -56.91 30.06 2.64
CA ALA A 263 -58.21 29.48 3.06
C ALA A 263 -58.92 30.50 3.93
N ILE A 264 -60.04 30.97 3.47
CA ILE A 264 -61.03 31.74 4.26
C ILE A 264 -61.97 30.77 4.94
N THR A 265 -62.04 30.85 6.28
CA THR A 265 -62.97 30.13 7.16
C THR A 265 -64.39 30.71 7.01
N GLN A 266 -65.34 29.84 6.95
CA GLN A 266 -66.67 29.99 7.58
C GLN A 266 -67.01 28.74 8.37
#